data_aaf99e7c675c94d5ad4b1170d7228913
#
_entry.id   aaf99e7c675c94d5ad4b1170d7228913
#
_cell.length_a   1.000
_cell.length_b   1.000
_cell.length_c   1.000
_cell.angle_alpha   90.00
_cell.angle_beta   90.00
_cell.angle_gamma   90.00
#
_symmetry.space_group_name_H-M   'P 1'
#
loop_
_entity.id
_entity.type
_entity.pdbx_description
1 polymer ?
#
loop_
_entity_poly.entity_id
_entity_poly.type
_entity_poly.pdbx_seq_one_letter_code
_entity_poly.pdbx_strand_id
1 'polypeptide(L)'
;LTDSSAASDVYKRQLLRDEIFKNENKKEALESIIHPLVREEIFNFIENSKSVYKIIMVPLIYETNSQDFYDKIIVVDCKEENQIIRASKRDNKTKNDIINIMKNQASSDERMSIADEVIKNDSSLDDLKKQVIKVHQKLLGINVDD
;
A
#
# COMPACT_ATOMS: atom_id res chain seq x y z
N LEU A 1 -26.43 -11.17 -16.44
CA LEU A 1 -25.81 -10.26 -17.42
C LEU A 1 -24.67 -9.40 -16.85
N THR A 2 -24.44 -9.40 -15.55
CA THR A 2 -23.40 -8.60 -14.85
C THR A 2 -22.04 -9.32 -14.73
N ASP A 3 -21.98 -10.61 -14.99
CA ASP A 3 -20.77 -11.44 -14.80
C ASP A 3 -19.76 -11.32 -15.96
N SER A 4 -20.23 -11.01 -17.15
CA SER A 4 -19.41 -10.92 -18.36
C SER A 4 -18.49 -9.68 -18.39
N SER A 5 -18.89 -8.55 -17.79
CA SER A 5 -18.08 -7.32 -17.79
C SER A 5 -16.90 -7.42 -16.80
N ALA A 6 -17.13 -7.96 -15.61
CA ALA A 6 -16.08 -8.14 -14.59
C ALA A 6 -15.01 -9.14 -15.06
N ALA A 7 -15.40 -10.25 -15.67
CA ALA A 7 -14.46 -11.23 -16.26
C ALA A 7 -13.64 -10.60 -17.41
N SER A 8 -14.27 -9.78 -18.25
CA SER A 8 -13.60 -9.05 -19.32
C SER A 8 -12.58 -8.04 -18.79
N ASP A 9 -12.92 -7.35 -17.70
CA ASP A 9 -12.03 -6.34 -17.09
C ASP A 9 -10.82 -7.00 -16.37
N VAL A 10 -11.02 -8.14 -15.71
CA VAL A 10 -9.93 -8.92 -15.14
C VAL A 10 -8.98 -9.42 -16.23
N TYR A 11 -9.52 -9.92 -17.35
CA TYR A 11 -8.71 -10.37 -18.48
C TYR A 11 -7.91 -9.21 -19.11
N LYS A 12 -8.53 -8.05 -19.34
CA LYS A 12 -7.84 -6.87 -19.87
C LYS A 12 -6.71 -6.38 -18.96
N ARG A 13 -6.95 -6.39 -17.64
CA ARG A 13 -5.91 -6.04 -16.64
C ARG A 13 -4.74 -7.02 -16.69
N GLN A 14 -5.02 -8.31 -16.86
CA GLN A 14 -3.95 -9.30 -16.96
C GLN A 14 -3.12 -9.12 -18.23
N LEU A 15 -3.73 -8.88 -19.38
CA LEU A 15 -3.02 -8.58 -20.63
C LEU A 15 -2.15 -7.32 -20.49
N LEU A 16 -2.71 -6.25 -19.92
CA LEU A 16 -1.97 -5.02 -19.69
C LEU A 16 -0.77 -5.27 -18.78
N ARG A 17 -0.97 -6.01 -17.69
CA ARG A 17 0.09 -6.40 -16.77
C ARG A 17 1.22 -7.16 -17.48
N ASP A 18 0.88 -8.16 -18.29
CA ASP A 18 1.86 -8.96 -19.02
C ASP A 18 2.66 -8.13 -20.02
N GLU A 19 2.05 -7.11 -20.61
CA GLU A 19 2.72 -6.18 -21.53
C GLU A 19 3.68 -5.21 -20.82
N ILE A 20 3.26 -4.62 -19.69
CA ILE A 20 4.11 -3.68 -18.95
C ILE A 20 5.27 -4.38 -18.24
N PHE A 21 5.10 -5.63 -17.78
CA PHE A 21 6.20 -6.39 -17.18
C PHE A 21 7.32 -6.75 -18.17
N LYS A 22 7.01 -6.76 -19.47
CA LYS A 22 7.98 -7.10 -20.53
C LYS A 22 8.63 -5.87 -21.16
N ASN A 23 8.13 -4.67 -20.88
CA ASN A 23 8.57 -3.47 -21.59
C ASN A 23 8.51 -2.25 -20.68
N GLU A 24 9.68 -1.79 -20.23
CA GLU A 24 9.83 -0.64 -19.35
C GLU A 24 9.24 0.64 -19.94
N ASN A 25 9.42 0.90 -21.24
CA ASN A 25 8.86 2.08 -21.90
C ASN A 25 7.33 2.09 -21.86
N LYS A 26 6.69 0.91 -21.98
CA LYS A 26 5.22 0.81 -21.86
C LYS A 26 4.77 1.02 -20.43
N LYS A 27 5.53 0.57 -19.46
CA LYS A 27 5.28 0.82 -18.04
C LYS A 27 5.36 2.31 -17.73
N GLU A 28 6.43 2.99 -18.13
CA GLU A 28 6.60 4.44 -17.96
C GLU A 28 5.48 5.24 -18.64
N ALA A 29 5.10 4.86 -19.87
CA ALA A 29 3.99 5.49 -20.59
C ALA A 29 2.66 5.34 -19.83
N LEU A 30 2.37 4.16 -19.29
CA LEU A 30 1.17 3.93 -18.49
C LEU A 30 1.20 4.74 -17.18
N GLU A 31 2.33 4.75 -16.49
CA GLU A 31 2.52 5.49 -15.24
C GLU A 31 2.37 6.99 -15.46
N SER A 32 2.89 7.53 -16.56
CA SER A 32 2.73 8.95 -16.91
C SER A 32 1.27 9.38 -17.12
N ILE A 33 0.40 8.46 -17.50
CA ILE A 33 -1.05 8.70 -17.64
C ILE A 33 -1.76 8.52 -16.29
N ILE A 34 -1.43 7.47 -15.55
CA ILE A 34 -2.16 7.11 -14.33
C ILE A 34 -1.80 8.02 -13.15
N HIS A 35 -0.53 8.37 -12.98
CA HIS A 35 -0.10 9.16 -11.82
C HIS A 35 -0.80 10.51 -11.69
N PRO A 36 -0.97 11.31 -12.78
CA PRO A 36 -1.73 12.55 -12.68
C PRO A 36 -3.18 12.34 -12.24
N LEU A 37 -3.85 11.33 -12.80
CA LEU A 37 -5.25 11.02 -12.48
C LEU A 37 -5.41 10.59 -11.02
N VAL A 38 -4.50 9.75 -10.53
CA VAL A 38 -4.51 9.34 -9.12
C VAL A 38 -4.28 10.53 -8.19
N ARG A 39 -3.36 11.44 -8.53
CA ARG A 39 -3.11 12.65 -7.74
C ARG A 39 -4.33 13.55 -7.70
N GLU A 40 -5.01 13.73 -8.81
CA GLU A 40 -6.24 14.52 -8.89
C GLU A 40 -7.35 13.92 -8.01
N GLU A 41 -7.54 12.61 -8.04
CA GLU A 41 -8.50 11.92 -7.19
C GLU A 41 -8.15 12.03 -5.69
N ILE A 42 -6.87 11.91 -5.34
CA ILE A 42 -6.40 12.12 -3.96
C ILE A 42 -6.68 13.55 -3.51
N PHE A 43 -6.37 14.53 -4.35
CA PHE A 43 -6.62 15.94 -4.06
C PHE A 43 -8.10 16.22 -3.85
N ASN A 44 -8.95 15.75 -4.76
CA ASN A 44 -10.40 15.87 -4.66
C ASN A 44 -10.94 15.20 -3.38
N PHE A 45 -10.42 14.03 -3.02
CA PHE A 45 -10.78 13.37 -1.76
C PHE A 45 -10.40 14.21 -0.53
N ILE A 46 -9.21 14.79 -0.53
CA ILE A 46 -8.73 15.65 0.57
C ILE A 46 -9.60 16.88 0.71
N GLU A 47 -9.87 17.61 -0.38
CA GLU A 47 -10.65 18.84 -0.38
C GLU A 47 -12.11 18.61 0.07
N ASN A 48 -12.72 17.52 -0.37
CA ASN A 48 -14.12 17.22 -0.06
C ASN A 48 -14.31 16.54 1.31
N SER A 49 -13.25 16.08 1.95
CA SER A 49 -13.34 15.42 3.26
C SER A 49 -13.32 16.43 4.41
N LYS A 50 -14.31 16.33 5.31
CA LYS A 50 -14.43 17.15 6.53
C LYS A 50 -13.75 16.54 7.75
N SER A 51 -13.09 15.38 7.60
CA SER A 51 -12.44 14.69 8.71
C SER A 51 -11.22 15.46 9.21
N VAL A 52 -10.89 15.32 10.50
CA VAL A 52 -9.71 15.92 11.12
C VAL A 52 -8.42 15.49 10.42
N TYR A 53 -8.35 14.24 10.01
CA TYR A 53 -7.29 13.71 9.16
C TYR A 53 -7.86 12.75 8.10
N LYS A 54 -7.11 12.49 7.07
CA LYS A 54 -7.44 11.59 5.97
C LYS A 54 -6.36 10.51 5.86
N ILE A 55 -6.76 9.30 5.56
CA ILE A 55 -5.82 8.19 5.34
C ILE A 55 -5.84 7.81 3.86
N ILE A 56 -4.68 7.82 3.25
CA ILE A 56 -4.47 7.39 1.87
C ILE A 56 -3.56 6.16 1.91
N MET A 57 -4.04 5.04 1.35
CA MET A 57 -3.28 3.80 1.32
C MET A 57 -2.44 3.76 0.03
N VAL A 58 -1.14 3.88 0.19
CA VAL A 58 -0.17 3.91 -0.91
C VAL A 58 0.82 2.75 -0.76
N PRO A 59 0.92 1.86 -1.75
CA PRO A 59 1.73 0.65 -1.62
C PRO A 59 3.24 0.85 -1.77
N LEU A 60 3.70 1.90 -2.45
CA LEU A 60 5.09 2.05 -2.90
C LEU A 60 5.65 3.46 -2.60
N ILE A 61 5.41 4.00 -1.40
CA ILE A 61 5.83 5.37 -1.02
C ILE A 61 7.35 5.51 -1.10
N TYR A 62 8.11 4.56 -0.57
CA TYR A 62 9.57 4.60 -0.55
C TYR A 62 10.14 4.48 -1.96
N GLU A 63 9.69 3.51 -2.73
CA GLU A 63 10.16 3.22 -4.09
C GLU A 63 9.91 4.38 -5.07
N THR A 64 8.82 5.12 -4.86
CA THR A 64 8.47 6.29 -5.69
C THR A 64 9.01 7.60 -5.14
N ASN A 65 9.71 7.57 -4.00
CA ASN A 65 10.23 8.75 -3.31
C ASN A 65 9.15 9.83 -3.10
N SER A 66 7.95 9.39 -2.69
CA SER A 66 6.76 10.24 -2.60
C SER A 66 6.39 10.65 -1.17
N GLN A 67 7.29 10.43 -0.20
CA GLN A 67 7.05 10.73 1.22
C GLN A 67 6.70 12.20 1.48
N ASP A 68 7.28 13.12 0.74
CA ASP A 68 7.08 14.57 0.93
C ASP A 68 5.66 15.06 0.57
N PHE A 69 4.84 14.20 -0.03
CA PHE A 69 3.44 14.52 -0.31
C PHE A 69 2.49 14.27 0.87
N TYR A 70 2.98 13.69 1.97
CA TYR A 70 2.16 13.29 3.11
C TYR A 70 2.68 13.91 4.39
N ASP A 71 1.76 14.43 5.23
CA ASP A 71 2.11 15.05 6.52
C ASP A 71 2.65 14.02 7.52
N LYS A 72 2.17 12.76 7.42
CA LYS A 72 2.54 11.65 8.28
C LYS A 72 2.52 10.34 7.51
N ILE A 73 3.49 9.49 7.79
CA ILE A 73 3.60 8.15 7.20
C ILE A 73 3.44 7.10 8.29
N ILE A 74 2.45 6.24 8.12
CA ILE A 74 2.23 5.07 8.96
C ILE A 74 2.67 3.84 8.19
N VAL A 75 3.67 3.14 8.69
CA VAL A 75 4.11 1.86 8.12
C VAL A 75 3.47 0.72 8.88
N VAL A 76 2.80 -0.17 8.15
CA VAL A 76 2.34 -1.45 8.70
C VAL A 76 3.38 -2.51 8.38
N ASP A 77 4.07 -2.95 9.43
CA ASP A 77 5.15 -3.91 9.31
C ASP A 77 4.76 -5.28 9.88
N CYS A 78 5.34 -6.34 9.37
CA CYS A 78 5.30 -7.66 9.97
C CYS A 78 6.51 -8.50 9.55
N LYS A 79 6.79 -9.55 10.31
CA LYS A 79 7.89 -10.47 10.04
C LYS A 79 7.81 -11.03 8.62
N GLU A 80 8.94 -11.13 7.94
CA GLU A 80 9.05 -11.60 6.56
C GLU A 80 8.37 -12.96 6.35
N GLU A 81 8.55 -13.89 7.28
CA GLU A 81 7.89 -15.19 7.23
C GLU A 81 6.36 -15.09 7.16
N ASN A 82 5.77 -14.17 7.96
CA ASN A 82 4.35 -13.91 7.97
C ASN A 82 3.88 -13.25 6.67
N GLN A 83 4.68 -12.35 6.11
CA GLN A 83 4.41 -11.73 4.80
C GLN A 83 4.33 -12.79 3.72
N ILE A 84 5.34 -13.67 3.65
CA ILE A 84 5.41 -14.77 2.65
C ILE A 84 4.21 -15.70 2.78
N ILE A 85 3.89 -16.15 4.01
CA ILE A 85 2.76 -17.08 4.24
C ILE A 85 1.44 -16.43 3.83
N ARG A 86 1.18 -15.20 4.28
CA ARG A 86 -0.07 -14.48 4.01
C ARG A 86 -0.24 -14.16 2.53
N ALA A 87 0.82 -13.68 1.86
CA ALA A 87 0.80 -13.36 0.44
C ALA A 87 0.65 -14.62 -0.43
N SER A 88 1.38 -15.70 -0.13
CA SER A 88 1.25 -16.98 -0.84
C SER A 88 -0.20 -17.50 -0.81
N LYS A 89 -0.84 -17.43 0.36
CA LYS A 89 -2.22 -17.88 0.53
C LYS A 89 -3.23 -16.97 -0.19
N ARG A 90 -3.06 -15.65 -0.07
CA ARG A 90 -3.96 -14.66 -0.69
C ARG A 90 -3.92 -14.72 -2.21
N ASP A 91 -2.72 -14.80 -2.78
CA ASP A 91 -2.49 -14.65 -4.22
C ASP A 91 -2.39 -16.01 -4.94
N ASN A 92 -2.52 -17.12 -4.20
CA ASN A 92 -2.36 -18.49 -4.70
C ASN A 92 -1.03 -18.66 -5.46
N LYS A 93 0.06 -18.13 -4.89
CA LYS A 93 1.42 -18.19 -5.43
C LYS A 93 2.33 -19.03 -4.56
N THR A 94 3.42 -19.53 -5.15
CA THR A 94 4.44 -20.24 -4.38
C THR A 94 5.21 -19.26 -3.48
N LYS A 95 5.83 -19.78 -2.42
CA LYS A 95 6.68 -18.95 -1.53
C LYS A 95 7.83 -18.29 -2.32
N ASN A 96 8.41 -19.02 -3.28
CA ASN A 96 9.51 -18.50 -4.10
C ASN A 96 9.06 -17.34 -4.98
N ASP A 97 7.85 -17.38 -5.54
CA ASP A 97 7.29 -16.27 -6.31
C ASP A 97 7.12 -15.02 -5.43
N ILE A 98 6.64 -15.20 -4.19
CA ILE A 98 6.49 -14.09 -3.25
C ILE A 98 7.85 -13.52 -2.85
N ILE A 99 8.84 -14.35 -2.53
CA ILE A 99 10.20 -13.91 -2.23
C ILE A 99 10.80 -13.11 -3.38
N ASN A 100 10.60 -13.55 -4.62
CA ASN A 100 11.09 -12.83 -5.80
C ASN A 100 10.39 -11.47 -5.98
N ILE A 101 9.10 -11.36 -5.65
CA ILE A 101 8.38 -10.08 -5.65
C ILE A 101 8.96 -9.16 -4.57
N MET A 102 9.16 -9.68 -3.36
CA MET A 102 9.68 -8.90 -2.22
C MET A 102 11.09 -8.35 -2.47
N LYS A 103 11.96 -9.09 -3.17
CA LYS A 103 13.30 -8.62 -3.55
C LYS A 103 13.32 -7.37 -4.42
N ASN A 104 12.23 -7.08 -5.12
CA ASN A 104 12.06 -5.90 -5.97
C ASN A 104 11.32 -4.75 -5.27
N GLN A 105 11.07 -4.87 -3.97
CA GLN A 105 10.44 -3.85 -3.14
C GLN A 105 11.40 -3.39 -2.06
N ALA A 106 11.14 -2.23 -1.48
CA ALA A 106 11.90 -1.72 -0.34
C ALA A 106 11.92 -2.74 0.81
N SER A 107 13.06 -2.86 1.45
CA SER A 107 13.23 -3.66 2.68
C SER A 107 12.39 -3.09 3.83
N SER A 108 12.24 -3.86 4.91
CA SER A 108 11.60 -3.36 6.12
C SER A 108 12.34 -2.14 6.69
N ASP A 109 13.66 -2.18 6.74
CA ASP A 109 14.47 -1.07 7.26
C ASP A 109 14.32 0.20 6.42
N GLU A 110 14.29 0.10 5.10
CA GLU A 110 14.05 1.24 4.20
C GLU A 110 12.67 1.83 4.41
N ARG A 111 11.61 1.02 4.50
CA ARG A 111 10.26 1.53 4.80
C ARG A 111 10.17 2.16 6.19
N MET A 112 10.86 1.57 7.18
CA MET A 112 10.88 2.10 8.54
C MET A 112 11.61 3.43 8.62
N SER A 113 12.60 3.69 7.75
CA SER A 113 13.36 4.95 7.75
C SER A 113 12.53 6.18 7.42
N ILE A 114 11.39 6.01 6.75
CA ILE A 114 10.46 7.10 6.39
C ILE A 114 9.20 7.12 7.27
N ALA A 115 9.09 6.24 8.26
CA ALA A 115 7.90 6.10 9.08
C ALA A 115 7.86 7.10 10.23
N ASP A 116 6.74 7.83 10.38
CA ASP A 116 6.44 8.58 11.61
C ASP A 116 5.84 7.67 12.69
N GLU A 117 5.03 6.70 12.29
CA GLU A 117 4.41 5.72 13.18
C GLU A 117 4.49 4.32 12.57
N VAL A 118 4.63 3.32 13.42
CA VAL A 118 4.70 1.92 13.00
C VAL A 118 3.63 1.10 13.68
N ILE A 119 2.92 0.29 12.89
CA ILE A 119 1.95 -0.69 13.38
C ILE A 119 2.47 -2.08 13.09
N LYS A 120 2.74 -2.87 14.12
CA LYS A 120 3.22 -4.26 14.01
C LYS A 120 2.04 -5.23 13.84
N ASN A 121 2.02 -5.96 12.73
CA ASN A 121 0.97 -6.93 12.42
C ASN A 121 1.46 -8.38 12.51
N ASP A 122 2.11 -8.71 13.63
CA ASP A 122 2.69 -10.04 13.89
C ASP A 122 1.91 -10.87 14.91
N SER A 123 1.06 -10.24 15.69
CA SER A 123 0.34 -10.86 16.80
C SER A 123 -1.17 -11.00 16.52
N SER A 124 -1.98 -10.92 17.56
CA SER A 124 -3.42 -11.05 17.48
C SER A 124 -4.10 -9.84 16.84
N LEU A 125 -5.33 -10.03 16.35
CA LEU A 125 -6.15 -8.93 15.86
C LEU A 125 -6.44 -7.89 16.95
N ASP A 126 -6.55 -8.31 18.21
CA ASP A 126 -6.80 -7.41 19.33
C ASP A 126 -5.59 -6.52 19.63
N ASP A 127 -4.36 -7.05 19.51
CA ASP A 127 -3.14 -6.25 19.64
C ASP A 127 -3.01 -5.26 18.47
N LEU A 128 -3.36 -5.69 17.26
CA LEU A 128 -3.40 -4.80 16.10
C LEU A 128 -4.38 -3.65 16.33
N LYS A 129 -5.59 -3.93 16.82
CA LYS A 129 -6.59 -2.92 17.15
C LYS A 129 -6.11 -1.92 18.18
N LYS A 130 -5.44 -2.38 19.26
CA LYS A 130 -4.86 -1.51 20.28
C LYS A 130 -3.84 -0.54 19.68
N GLN A 131 -2.96 -1.02 18.82
CA GLN A 131 -1.98 -0.16 18.13
C GLN A 131 -2.66 0.87 17.22
N VAL A 132 -3.67 0.45 16.45
CA VAL A 132 -4.46 1.36 15.60
C VAL A 132 -5.14 2.45 16.43
N ILE A 133 -5.73 2.10 17.57
CA ILE A 133 -6.36 3.08 18.48
C ILE A 133 -5.32 4.06 19.01
N LYS A 134 -4.13 3.59 19.42
CA LYS A 134 -3.06 4.46 19.90
C LYS A 134 -2.60 5.46 18.82
N VAL A 135 -2.39 4.99 17.60
CA VAL A 135 -2.05 5.87 16.46
C VAL A 135 -3.18 6.85 16.15
N HIS A 136 -4.44 6.40 16.16
CA HIS A 136 -5.61 7.26 15.96
C HIS A 136 -5.67 8.40 17.00
N GLN A 137 -5.47 8.09 18.29
CA GLN A 137 -5.44 9.08 19.36
C GLN A 137 -4.34 10.12 19.15
N LYS A 138 -3.13 9.68 18.79
CA LYS A 138 -2.02 10.59 18.44
C LYS A 138 -2.38 11.52 17.29
N LEU A 139 -2.99 11.00 16.21
CA LEU A 139 -3.42 11.81 15.06
C LEU A 139 -4.50 12.83 15.42
N LEU A 140 -5.29 12.57 16.46
CA LEU A 140 -6.26 13.53 17.00
C LEU A 140 -5.65 14.55 17.99
N GLY A 141 -4.35 14.45 18.29
CA GLY A 141 -3.69 15.27 19.28
C GLY A 141 -4.09 14.93 20.73
N ILE A 142 -4.63 13.75 20.96
CA ILE A 142 -4.96 13.25 22.30
C ILE A 142 -3.69 12.67 22.92
N ASN A 143 -3.29 13.20 24.09
CA ASN A 143 -2.17 12.61 24.83
C ASN A 143 -2.51 11.17 25.21
N VAL A 144 -1.70 10.25 24.73
CA VAL A 144 -1.77 8.84 25.11
C VAL A 144 -0.70 8.64 26.15
N ASP A 145 -1.10 8.58 27.42
CA ASP A 145 -0.17 8.16 28.49
C ASP A 145 0.31 6.73 28.18
N ASP A 146 1.61 6.52 28.23
CA ASP A 146 2.27 5.24 27.94
C ASP A 146 1.92 4.15 28.94
#